data_fb06733e8acf71a989efb86006eed50b
#
_entry.id   fb06733e8acf71a989efb86006eed50b
#
_cell.length_a   1.000
_cell.length_b   1.000
_cell.length_c   1.000
_cell.angle_alpha   90.00
_cell.angle_beta   90.00
_cell.angle_gamma   90.00
#
_symmetry.space_group_name_H-M   'P 1'
#
loop_
_entity.id
_entity.type
_entity.pdbx_description
1 polymer ?
#
loop_
_entity_poly.entity_id
_entity_poly.type
_entity_poly.pdbx_seq_one_letter_code
_entity_poly.pdbx_strand_id
1 'polypeptide(L)'
;MRKMKRNLAAAAACALAVSMVLGGCGKKGESETAGGASEKAELEEVTVILDYVANTNHTGMYVALDQGYYEEEGLKVNIVEPTEGATASLVAVGKGDFGISYQEDVTVALTSEDPLPIKAIAAVIQHNTSGFAAYKDKGIHSPKDFEGKTYAGWGGPG
;
A
#
# COMPACT_ATOMS: atom_id res chain seq x y z
N MET A 1 -30.34 -44.33 -38.67
CA MET A 1 -31.26 -43.19 -38.39
C MET A 1 -30.79 -42.26 -37.25
N ARG A 2 -30.12 -42.72 -36.23
CA ARG A 2 -29.69 -41.88 -35.08
C ARG A 2 -28.55 -40.90 -35.38
N LYS A 3 -27.61 -41.26 -36.26
CA LYS A 3 -26.48 -40.41 -36.73
C LYS A 3 -26.91 -39.26 -37.65
N MET A 4 -27.94 -39.47 -38.46
CA MET A 4 -28.46 -38.48 -39.41
C MET A 4 -29.19 -37.32 -38.70
N LYS A 5 -29.89 -37.61 -37.59
CA LYS A 5 -30.58 -36.59 -36.79
C LYS A 5 -29.62 -35.67 -36.00
N ARG A 6 -28.45 -36.18 -35.58
CA ARG A 6 -27.43 -35.38 -34.90
C ARG A 6 -26.73 -34.38 -35.83
N ASN A 7 -26.53 -34.75 -37.08
CA ASN A 7 -25.89 -33.89 -38.08
C ASN A 7 -26.83 -32.77 -38.58
N LEU A 8 -28.16 -33.02 -38.61
CA LEU A 8 -29.11 -31.96 -38.92
C LEU A 8 -29.23 -30.90 -37.80
N ALA A 9 -29.15 -31.32 -36.55
CA ALA A 9 -29.17 -30.39 -35.41
C ALA A 9 -27.91 -29.48 -35.35
N ALA A 10 -26.75 -30.03 -35.71
CA ALA A 10 -25.50 -29.26 -35.79
C ALA A 10 -25.50 -28.24 -36.95
N ALA A 11 -26.10 -28.58 -38.09
CA ALA A 11 -26.21 -27.68 -39.24
C ALA A 11 -27.18 -26.50 -38.98
N ALA A 12 -28.27 -26.73 -38.22
CA ALA A 12 -29.22 -25.68 -37.85
C ALA A 12 -28.63 -24.68 -36.85
N ALA A 13 -27.74 -25.12 -35.93
CA ALA A 13 -27.07 -24.23 -34.96
C ALA A 13 -26.02 -23.32 -35.64
N CYS A 14 -25.33 -23.78 -36.66
CA CYS A 14 -24.39 -22.96 -37.44
C CYS A 14 -25.06 -21.91 -38.31
N ALA A 15 -26.27 -22.19 -38.84
CA ALA A 15 -27.03 -21.25 -39.70
C ALA A 15 -27.58 -20.05 -38.89
N LEU A 16 -27.88 -20.22 -37.58
CA LEU A 16 -28.33 -19.15 -36.68
C LEU A 16 -27.22 -18.22 -36.23
N ALA A 17 -25.97 -18.69 -36.17
CA ALA A 17 -24.82 -17.88 -35.77
C ALA A 17 -24.32 -16.92 -36.86
N VAL A 18 -24.57 -17.24 -38.15
CA VAL A 18 -24.13 -16.44 -39.32
C VAL A 18 -25.08 -15.28 -39.61
N SER A 19 -26.36 -15.35 -39.21
CA SER A 19 -27.35 -14.31 -39.47
C SER A 19 -27.24 -13.07 -38.55
N MET A 20 -26.43 -13.10 -37.48
CA MET A 20 -26.24 -11.96 -36.58
C MET A 20 -25.06 -11.04 -36.95
N VAL A 21 -24.24 -11.38 -37.95
CA VAL A 21 -23.05 -10.61 -38.32
C VAL A 21 -23.28 -9.65 -39.51
N LEU A 22 -24.40 -9.74 -40.23
CA LEU A 22 -24.64 -8.97 -41.47
C LEU A 22 -25.68 -7.84 -41.35
N GLY A 23 -26.10 -7.47 -40.15
CA GLY A 23 -27.13 -6.45 -39.91
C GLY A 23 -26.63 -5.14 -39.30
N GLY A 24 -25.47 -4.62 -39.64
CA GLY A 24 -24.93 -3.43 -39.03
C GLY A 24 -24.19 -2.47 -39.97
N CYS A 25 -24.88 -1.95 -40.99
CA CYS A 25 -24.36 -0.78 -41.69
C CYS A 25 -25.51 0.12 -42.17
N GLY A 26 -25.62 1.29 -41.54
CA GLY A 26 -26.32 2.44 -42.14
C GLY A 26 -27.42 3.05 -41.30
N LYS A 27 -27.14 4.05 -40.46
CA LYS A 27 -27.63 5.42 -40.63
C LYS A 27 -27.16 6.32 -39.49
N LYS A 28 -26.65 7.43 -39.90
CA LYS A 28 -26.29 8.62 -39.12
C LYS A 28 -27.54 9.17 -38.41
N GLY A 29 -27.46 9.41 -37.11
CA GLY A 29 -28.50 10.13 -36.36
C GLY A 29 -28.37 9.91 -34.85
N GLU A 30 -28.04 10.96 -34.18
CA GLU A 30 -28.27 11.28 -32.77
C GLU A 30 -27.62 10.39 -31.71
N SER A 31 -26.69 11.07 -31.05
CA SER A 31 -26.05 10.73 -29.78
C SER A 31 -27.10 10.50 -28.70
N GLU A 32 -27.39 9.28 -28.36
CA GLU A 32 -27.90 8.93 -27.04
C GLU A 32 -26.72 8.40 -26.22
N THR A 33 -26.31 9.20 -25.27
CA THR A 33 -25.38 8.88 -24.23
C THR A 33 -25.96 7.72 -23.41
N ALA A 34 -25.65 6.49 -23.80
CA ALA A 34 -25.82 5.37 -22.90
C ALA A 34 -24.80 5.56 -21.79
N GLY A 35 -25.22 6.23 -20.72
CA GLY A 35 -24.53 6.24 -19.44
C GLY A 35 -24.48 4.81 -18.93
N GLY A 36 -23.44 4.08 -19.29
CA GLY A 36 -23.02 2.92 -18.55
C GLY A 36 -22.62 3.44 -17.17
N ALA A 37 -23.47 3.24 -16.18
CA ALA A 37 -23.07 3.32 -14.80
C ALA A 37 -21.98 2.26 -14.64
N SER A 38 -20.71 2.69 -14.70
CA SER A 38 -19.60 1.90 -14.20
C SER A 38 -19.95 1.71 -12.72
N GLU A 39 -20.33 0.53 -12.31
CA GLU A 39 -20.33 0.15 -10.90
C GLU A 39 -18.94 0.52 -10.39
N LYS A 40 -18.89 1.57 -9.59
CA LYS A 40 -17.65 2.01 -8.95
C LYS A 40 -17.24 0.81 -8.09
N ALA A 41 -16.19 0.12 -8.49
CA ALA A 41 -15.67 -1.00 -7.71
C ALA A 41 -15.51 -0.52 -6.27
N GLU A 42 -15.99 -1.31 -5.32
CA GLU A 42 -15.85 -1.02 -3.90
C GLU A 42 -14.35 -1.03 -3.58
N LEU A 43 -13.85 0.11 -3.07
CA LEU A 43 -12.44 0.25 -2.72
C LEU A 43 -12.18 -0.52 -1.43
N GLU A 44 -11.07 -1.25 -1.38
CA GLU A 44 -10.60 -1.91 -0.16
C GLU A 44 -10.04 -0.86 0.80
N GLU A 45 -10.58 -0.81 2.02
CA GLU A 45 -10.09 0.12 3.04
C GLU A 45 -8.80 -0.41 3.66
N VAL A 46 -7.78 0.45 3.72
CA VAL A 46 -6.46 0.15 4.28
C VAL A 46 -6.04 1.26 5.22
N THR A 47 -5.60 0.91 6.42
CA THR A 47 -5.07 1.86 7.40
C THR A 47 -3.55 1.74 7.51
N VAL A 48 -2.86 2.86 7.31
CA VAL A 48 -1.40 2.98 7.46
C VAL A 48 -1.10 3.86 8.67
N ILE A 49 -0.40 3.31 9.68
CA ILE A 49 0.03 4.05 10.87
C ILE A 49 1.43 4.60 10.61
N LEU A 50 1.61 5.91 10.79
CA LEU A 50 2.90 6.58 10.69
C LEU A 50 3.81 6.21 11.87
N ASP A 51 5.10 6.48 11.74
CA ASP A 51 6.10 6.35 12.82
C ASP A 51 6.08 7.53 13.79
N TYR A 52 5.56 8.67 13.34
CA TYR A 52 5.50 9.94 14.09
C TYR A 52 4.37 10.82 13.55
N VAL A 53 4.27 12.05 14.05
CA VAL A 53 3.37 13.07 13.45
C VAL A 53 3.74 13.28 11.98
N ALA A 54 2.73 13.59 11.17
CA ALA A 54 2.91 13.80 9.74
C ALA A 54 3.97 14.89 9.44
N ASN A 55 4.94 14.55 8.61
CA ASN A 55 6.04 15.43 8.24
C ASN A 55 6.54 15.13 6.83
N THR A 56 7.61 15.81 6.39
CA THR A 56 8.13 15.69 5.03
C THR A 56 8.64 14.30 4.65
N ASN A 57 8.95 13.43 5.61
CA ASN A 57 9.35 12.05 5.30
C ASN A 57 8.18 11.23 4.74
N HIS A 58 6.94 11.64 5.03
CA HIS A 58 5.71 10.98 4.59
C HIS A 58 5.16 11.56 3.28
N THR A 59 5.84 12.54 2.65
CA THR A 59 5.35 13.27 1.46
C THR A 59 4.88 12.32 0.36
N GLY A 60 5.61 11.24 0.07
CA GLY A 60 5.24 10.30 -0.99
C GLY A 60 3.87 9.66 -0.79
N MET A 61 3.51 9.32 0.45
CA MET A 61 2.20 8.73 0.78
C MET A 61 1.07 9.74 0.62
N TYR A 62 1.28 10.99 1.06
CA TYR A 62 0.28 12.05 0.91
C TYR A 62 0.12 12.49 -0.54
N VAL A 63 1.19 12.51 -1.33
CA VAL A 63 1.10 12.74 -2.79
C VAL A 63 0.31 11.63 -3.46
N ALA A 64 0.56 10.37 -3.12
CA ALA A 64 -0.20 9.25 -3.66
C ALA A 64 -1.70 9.34 -3.32
N LEU A 65 -2.03 9.78 -2.11
CA LEU A 65 -3.41 10.01 -1.68
C LEU A 65 -4.05 11.18 -2.45
N ASP A 66 -3.36 12.32 -2.56
CA ASP A 66 -3.86 13.54 -3.23
C ASP A 66 -4.05 13.33 -4.74
N GLN A 67 -3.14 12.58 -5.38
CA GLN A 67 -3.20 12.29 -6.82
C GLN A 67 -4.12 11.12 -7.17
N GLY A 68 -4.72 10.44 -6.19
CA GLY A 68 -5.62 9.32 -6.42
C GLY A 68 -4.95 8.01 -6.80
N TYR A 69 -3.63 7.88 -6.64
CA TYR A 69 -2.90 6.66 -7.03
C TYR A 69 -3.35 5.42 -6.25
N TYR A 70 -3.76 5.58 -5.00
CA TYR A 70 -4.32 4.47 -4.23
C TYR A 70 -5.70 4.03 -4.78
N GLU A 71 -6.54 4.99 -5.17
CA GLU A 71 -7.86 4.68 -5.74
C GLU A 71 -7.73 4.00 -7.11
N GLU A 72 -6.72 4.35 -7.91
CA GLU A 72 -6.41 3.67 -9.17
C GLU A 72 -6.07 2.19 -8.96
N GLU A 73 -5.46 1.85 -7.81
CA GLU A 73 -5.14 0.47 -7.41
C GLU A 73 -6.30 -0.20 -6.63
N GLY A 74 -7.46 0.44 -6.54
CA GLY A 74 -8.63 -0.11 -5.84
C GLY A 74 -8.59 0.03 -4.32
N LEU A 75 -7.74 0.92 -3.79
CA LEU A 75 -7.55 1.10 -2.36
C LEU A 75 -8.11 2.44 -1.87
N LYS A 76 -8.72 2.42 -0.67
CA LYS A 76 -9.03 3.61 0.11
C LYS A 76 -8.10 3.64 1.32
N VAL A 77 -7.03 4.41 1.21
CA VAL A 77 -5.98 4.46 2.23
C VAL A 77 -6.28 5.53 3.27
N ASN A 78 -6.28 5.14 4.55
CA ASN A 78 -6.38 6.01 5.71
C ASN A 78 -4.99 6.12 6.35
N ILE A 79 -4.38 7.31 6.28
CA ILE A 79 -3.08 7.58 6.92
C ILE A 79 -3.36 8.18 8.29
N VAL A 80 -2.86 7.53 9.35
CA VAL A 80 -3.09 7.94 10.73
C VAL A 80 -1.76 8.10 11.49
N GLU A 81 -1.73 9.04 12.43
CA GLU A 81 -0.60 9.18 13.34
C GLU A 81 -0.67 8.16 14.48
N PRO A 82 0.47 7.71 15.03
CA PRO A 82 0.46 6.80 16.17
C PRO A 82 -0.14 7.51 17.38
N THR A 83 -1.07 6.84 18.06
CA THR A 83 -1.73 7.41 19.26
C THR A 83 -0.91 7.20 20.52
N GLU A 84 -0.48 5.97 20.78
CA GLU A 84 0.36 5.56 21.91
C GLU A 84 1.13 4.29 21.55
N GLY A 85 2.41 4.26 21.95
CA GLY A 85 3.27 3.11 21.72
C GLY A 85 3.95 3.08 20.35
N ALA A 86 4.78 2.08 20.15
CA ALA A 86 5.50 1.87 18.89
C ALA A 86 4.55 1.37 17.80
N THR A 87 4.70 1.88 16.59
CA THR A 87 3.87 1.52 15.42
C THR A 87 3.82 0.01 15.18
N ALA A 88 4.95 -0.69 15.34
CA ALA A 88 5.01 -2.14 15.24
C ALA A 88 4.01 -2.85 16.18
N SER A 89 3.88 -2.38 17.42
CA SER A 89 2.93 -2.93 18.39
C SER A 89 1.48 -2.63 18.01
N LEU A 90 1.19 -1.46 17.47
CA LEU A 90 -0.15 -1.08 17.02
C LEU A 90 -0.61 -1.95 15.85
N VAL A 91 0.27 -2.20 14.88
CA VAL A 91 0.00 -3.12 13.77
C VAL A 91 -0.20 -4.56 14.28
N ALA A 92 0.64 -5.02 15.20
CA ALA A 92 0.54 -6.36 15.77
C ALA A 92 -0.80 -6.65 16.44
N VAL A 93 -1.45 -5.64 17.02
CA VAL A 93 -2.77 -5.76 17.64
C VAL A 93 -3.93 -5.36 16.72
N GLY A 94 -3.67 -5.16 15.43
CA GLY A 94 -4.70 -4.89 14.43
C GLY A 94 -5.28 -3.47 14.47
N LYS A 95 -4.52 -2.47 14.94
CA LYS A 95 -4.93 -1.06 14.89
C LYS A 95 -4.70 -0.40 13.54
N GLY A 96 -3.96 -1.06 12.66
CA GLY A 96 -3.75 -0.72 11.27
C GLY A 96 -3.21 -1.92 10.52
N ASP A 97 -3.34 -1.89 9.20
CA ASP A 97 -2.92 -2.97 8.31
C ASP A 97 -1.43 -2.88 8.01
N PHE A 98 -0.92 -1.66 7.93
CA PHE A 98 0.49 -1.34 7.70
C PHE A 98 0.98 -0.29 8.69
N GLY A 99 2.29 -0.24 8.86
CA GLY A 99 2.93 0.78 9.70
C GLY A 99 4.30 1.17 9.17
N ILE A 100 4.63 2.43 9.33
CA ILE A 100 5.99 2.94 9.13
C ILE A 100 6.75 2.75 10.43
N SER A 101 7.94 2.17 10.36
CA SER A 101 8.75 1.89 11.53
C SER A 101 10.24 1.93 11.18
N TYR A 102 11.08 1.74 12.17
CA TYR A 102 12.53 1.71 12.04
C TYR A 102 13.05 0.28 12.11
N GLN A 103 14.19 0.03 11.49
CA GLN A 103 14.82 -1.29 11.50
C GLN A 103 15.06 -1.80 12.93
N GLU A 104 15.47 -0.91 13.84
CA GLU A 104 15.73 -1.22 15.25
C GLU A 104 14.47 -1.74 15.94
N ASP A 105 13.36 -1.02 15.83
CA ASP A 105 12.09 -1.38 16.46
C ASP A 105 11.55 -2.69 15.91
N VAL A 106 11.61 -2.88 14.58
CA VAL A 106 11.19 -4.13 13.94
C VAL A 106 12.08 -5.29 14.39
N THR A 107 13.39 -5.07 14.52
CA THR A 107 14.32 -6.09 14.99
C THR A 107 13.98 -6.51 16.42
N VAL A 108 13.81 -5.56 17.34
CA VAL A 108 13.42 -5.84 18.73
C VAL A 108 12.07 -6.56 18.77
N ALA A 109 11.08 -6.09 18.00
CA ALA A 109 9.75 -6.70 17.96
C ALA A 109 9.77 -8.16 17.49
N LEU A 110 10.67 -8.52 16.58
CA LEU A 110 10.77 -9.88 16.01
C LEU A 110 11.69 -10.80 16.80
N THR A 111 12.60 -10.27 17.63
CA THR A 111 13.61 -11.05 18.34
C THR A 111 13.45 -11.06 19.87
N SER A 112 12.40 -10.43 20.40
CA SER A 112 12.05 -10.48 21.82
C SER A 112 11.66 -11.91 22.26
N GLU A 113 11.57 -12.12 23.57
CA GLU A 113 11.10 -13.41 24.13
C GLU A 113 9.67 -13.75 23.68
N ASP A 114 8.83 -12.74 23.42
CA ASP A 114 7.48 -12.86 22.87
C ASP A 114 7.39 -12.04 21.57
N PRO A 115 7.77 -12.62 20.42
CA PRO A 115 7.84 -11.91 19.16
C PRO A 115 6.48 -11.44 18.67
N LEU A 116 6.42 -10.19 18.22
CA LEU A 116 5.19 -9.65 17.64
C LEU A 116 4.87 -10.31 16.28
N PRO A 117 3.57 -10.57 15.98
CA PRO A 117 3.15 -11.19 14.71
C PRO A 117 3.14 -10.18 13.55
N ILE A 118 4.29 -9.60 13.25
CA ILE A 118 4.48 -8.63 12.17
C ILE A 118 5.50 -9.11 11.14
N LYS A 119 5.54 -8.45 9.98
CA LYS A 119 6.54 -8.69 8.93
C LYS A 119 7.01 -7.36 8.36
N ALA A 120 8.31 -7.19 8.15
CA ALA A 120 8.84 -6.14 7.30
C ALA A 120 8.60 -6.52 5.84
N ILE A 121 7.92 -5.66 5.08
CA ILE A 121 7.54 -5.93 3.69
C ILE A 121 8.35 -5.11 2.68
N ALA A 122 8.83 -3.93 3.08
CA ALA A 122 9.63 -3.05 2.23
C ALA A 122 10.53 -2.14 3.08
N ALA A 123 11.63 -1.70 2.48
CA ALA A 123 12.46 -0.62 3.00
C ALA A 123 12.27 0.62 2.12
N VAL A 124 11.72 1.69 2.68
CA VAL A 124 11.55 2.97 1.98
C VAL A 124 12.90 3.67 1.84
N ILE A 125 13.67 3.72 2.93
CA ILE A 125 15.04 4.22 2.96
C ILE A 125 15.99 3.03 3.05
N GLN A 126 16.83 2.85 2.02
CA GLN A 126 17.69 1.67 1.89
C GLN A 126 19.11 1.87 2.45
N HIS A 127 19.44 3.09 2.86
CA HIS A 127 20.72 3.45 3.45
C HIS A 127 20.49 4.15 4.78
N ASN A 128 21.31 3.83 5.78
CA ASN A 128 21.23 4.51 7.07
C ASN A 128 21.52 6.02 6.89
N THR A 129 20.59 6.84 7.32
CA THR A 129 20.67 8.31 7.29
C THR A 129 20.94 8.92 8.67
N SER A 130 21.02 8.09 9.70
CA SER A 130 21.28 8.52 11.07
C SER A 130 22.75 8.85 11.28
N GLY A 131 23.02 9.83 12.13
CA GLY A 131 24.36 10.24 12.52
C GLY A 131 24.38 10.95 13.85
N PHE A 132 25.56 11.11 14.41
CA PHE A 132 25.77 11.87 15.62
C PHE A 132 26.22 13.28 15.26
N ALA A 133 25.62 14.29 15.89
CA ALA A 133 26.05 15.68 15.77
C ALA A 133 26.65 16.16 17.08
N ALA A 134 27.77 16.84 17.01
CA ALA A 134 28.40 17.50 18.14
C ALA A 134 28.91 18.88 17.76
N TYR A 135 29.04 19.77 18.73
CA TYR A 135 29.71 21.04 18.48
C TYR A 135 31.17 20.79 18.11
N LYS A 136 31.68 21.54 17.13
CA LYS A 136 33.02 21.38 16.55
C LYS A 136 34.12 21.50 17.61
N ASP A 137 33.91 22.37 18.60
CA ASP A 137 34.85 22.66 19.69
C ASP A 137 34.89 21.58 20.80
N LYS A 138 34.00 20.59 20.75
CA LYS A 138 33.94 19.50 21.73
C LYS A 138 34.95 18.37 21.49
N GLY A 139 35.65 18.39 20.37
CA GLY A 139 36.68 17.41 20.03
C GLY A 139 36.17 15.98 19.87
N ILE A 140 34.90 15.81 19.47
CA ILE A 140 34.28 14.50 19.22
C ILE A 140 34.44 14.17 17.74
N HIS A 141 35.25 13.17 17.42
CA HIS A 141 35.57 12.75 16.07
C HIS A 141 35.19 11.29 15.79
N SER A 142 34.99 10.51 16.85
CA SER A 142 34.67 9.10 16.74
C SER A 142 33.82 8.62 17.93
N PRO A 143 33.17 7.45 17.87
CA PRO A 143 32.47 6.88 19.02
C PRO A 143 33.34 6.70 20.29
N LYS A 144 34.66 6.56 20.13
CA LYS A 144 35.59 6.45 21.29
C LYS A 144 35.62 7.71 22.14
N ASP A 145 35.29 8.86 21.56
CA ASP A 145 35.29 10.15 22.23
C ASP A 145 33.99 10.38 23.02
N PHE A 146 33.05 9.42 23.02
CA PHE A 146 31.78 9.51 23.75
C PHE A 146 31.91 9.19 25.23
N GLU A 147 33.01 8.58 25.66
CA GLU A 147 33.23 8.23 27.05
C GLU A 147 33.12 9.46 27.95
N GLY A 148 32.29 9.37 28.98
CA GLY A 148 32.02 10.46 29.94
C GLY A 148 31.24 11.65 29.36
N LYS A 149 30.66 11.53 28.16
CA LYS A 149 29.81 12.56 27.54
C LYS A 149 28.33 12.28 27.76
N THR A 150 27.54 13.34 27.70
CA THR A 150 26.08 13.23 27.71
C THR A 150 25.56 13.22 26.27
N TYR A 151 24.78 12.22 25.95
CA TYR A 151 24.09 12.10 24.67
C TYR A 151 22.61 12.52 24.83
N ALA A 152 22.14 13.40 23.93
CA ALA A 152 20.74 13.73 23.82
C ALA A 152 20.12 12.83 22.72
N GLY A 153 19.32 11.89 23.15
CA GLY A 153 18.62 10.96 22.27
C GLY A 153 17.12 11.24 22.18
N TRP A 154 16.41 10.40 21.50
CA TRP A 154 14.96 10.48 21.30
C TRP A 154 14.13 10.08 22.53
N GLY A 155 14.76 9.73 23.65
CA GLY A 155 14.05 9.33 24.86
C GLY A 155 13.46 7.93 24.82
N GLY A 156 13.97 7.05 24.00
CA GLY A 156 13.65 5.62 24.03
C GLY A 156 14.10 4.98 25.35
N PRO A 157 13.61 3.79 25.70
CA PRO A 157 14.08 3.05 26.85
C PRO A 157 15.59 2.83 26.71
N GLY A 158 16.35 3.33 27.68
CA GLY A 158 17.79 3.14 27.81
C GLY A 158 18.10 1.71 28.21
#